data_c4ad370def5abe76e3d347d6fd77dc8c
#
_entry.id   c4ad370def5abe76e3d347d6fd77dc8c
#
_cell.length_a   1.000
_cell.length_b   1.000
_cell.length_c   1.000
_cell.angle_alpha   90.00
_cell.angle_beta   90.00
_cell.angle_gamma   90.00
#
_symmetry.space_group_name_H-M   'P 1'
#
loop_
_entity.id
_entity.type
_entity.pdbx_description
1 polymer ?
#
loop_
_entity_poly.entity_id
_entity_poly.type
_entity_poly.pdbx_seq_one_letter_code
_entity_poly.pdbx_strand_id
1 'polypeptide(L)'
;MKARIFITVLLAFFCFTIIGCAGFAARQDSPAKTTDLLEPSLALKFSDVPVPAGFKLSPKDSYSFETSGVRVGVLKYRGKANPDQVISFYKEQMPMYNWNLLNVVEYGERLLNFERENETCIISLLPKGKAVTITVSLGPKPQIPLKKLKQPIK
;
A
#
# COMPACT_ATOMS: atom_id res chain seq x y z
N MET A 1 -44.62 52.89 39.66
CA MET A 1 -44.61 51.41 39.82
C MET A 1 -44.83 50.63 38.50
N LYS A 2 -45.70 51.11 37.64
CA LYS A 2 -45.98 50.36 36.34
C LYS A 2 -44.84 50.31 35.35
N ALA A 3 -43.96 51.36 35.27
CA ALA A 3 -42.83 51.36 34.32
C ALA A 3 -41.70 50.38 34.70
N ARG A 4 -41.49 50.15 36.01
CA ARG A 4 -40.46 49.20 36.49
C ARG A 4 -40.83 47.74 36.22
N ILE A 5 -42.11 47.41 36.25
CA ILE A 5 -42.63 46.08 35.97
C ILE A 5 -42.50 45.76 34.45
N PHE A 6 -42.69 46.78 33.58
CA PHE A 6 -42.54 46.61 32.14
C PHE A 6 -41.08 46.36 31.73
N ILE A 7 -40.11 47.02 32.37
CA ILE A 7 -38.68 46.82 32.09
C ILE A 7 -38.24 45.44 32.54
N THR A 8 -38.69 44.96 33.70
CA THR A 8 -38.33 43.59 34.17
C THR A 8 -38.95 42.50 33.34
N VAL A 9 -40.17 42.65 32.84
CA VAL A 9 -40.80 41.71 31.92
C VAL A 9 -40.11 41.72 30.56
N LEU A 10 -39.69 42.88 30.05
CA LEU A 10 -38.97 43.00 28.78
C LEU A 10 -37.55 42.35 28.86
N LEU A 11 -36.87 42.51 30.00
CA LEU A 11 -35.55 41.89 30.22
C LEU A 11 -35.63 40.36 30.38
N ALA A 12 -36.70 39.88 31.04
CA ALA A 12 -36.95 38.44 31.17
C ALA A 12 -37.27 37.78 29.82
N PHE A 13 -37.93 38.51 28.90
CA PHE A 13 -38.24 37.98 27.56
C PHE A 13 -37.03 37.96 26.63
N PHE A 14 -36.02 38.84 26.84
CA PHE A 14 -34.83 38.90 26.06
C PHE A 14 -33.82 37.80 26.44
N CYS A 15 -33.86 37.28 27.68
CA CYS A 15 -33.03 36.15 28.10
C CYS A 15 -33.48 34.77 27.56
N PHE A 16 -34.70 34.65 27.03
CA PHE A 16 -35.26 33.36 26.60
C PHE A 16 -34.98 33.03 25.11
N THR A 17 -34.36 33.96 24.35
CA THR A 17 -34.10 33.78 22.92
C THR A 17 -32.73 33.25 22.59
N ILE A 18 -31.87 32.94 23.55
CA ILE A 18 -30.49 32.45 23.33
C ILE A 18 -30.30 30.94 23.66
N ILE A 19 -31.39 30.21 23.93
CA ILE A 19 -31.30 28.74 24.13
C ILE A 19 -31.95 28.04 22.94
N GLY A 20 -31.31 28.13 21.80
CA GLY A 20 -31.85 27.52 20.61
C GLY A 20 -30.85 27.30 19.47
N CYS A 21 -29.65 26.85 19.79
CA CYS A 21 -28.75 26.30 18.77
C CYS A 21 -27.70 25.39 19.41
N ALA A 22 -28.17 24.37 20.10
CA ALA A 22 -27.25 23.28 20.48
C ALA A 22 -27.98 21.99 20.16
N GLY A 23 -27.65 21.38 19.03
CA GLY A 23 -28.16 20.05 18.76
C GLY A 23 -28.45 19.71 17.33
N PHE A 24 -27.81 20.33 16.34
CA PHE A 24 -27.64 19.68 15.07
C PHE A 24 -26.24 19.02 15.09
N ALA A 25 -26.11 18.00 15.95
CA ALA A 25 -25.06 17.02 15.74
C ALA A 25 -25.40 16.39 14.38
N ALA A 26 -24.75 16.88 13.33
CA ALA A 26 -24.65 16.14 12.08
C ALA A 26 -24.15 14.76 12.49
N ARG A 27 -25.04 13.78 12.35
CA ARG A 27 -24.67 12.38 12.36
C ARG A 27 -23.61 12.29 11.26
N GLN A 28 -22.34 12.31 11.65
CA GLN A 28 -21.27 11.87 10.77
C GLN A 28 -21.63 10.43 10.48
N ASP A 29 -22.19 10.22 9.30
CA ASP A 29 -22.21 8.91 8.69
C ASP A 29 -20.79 8.39 8.85
N SER A 30 -20.68 7.25 9.53
CA SER A 30 -19.42 6.54 9.65
C SER A 30 -18.85 6.46 8.25
N PRO A 31 -17.62 6.94 8.01
CA PRO A 31 -17.05 6.84 6.69
C PRO A 31 -17.11 5.37 6.32
N ALA A 32 -17.72 5.10 5.17
CA ALA A 32 -17.67 3.81 4.51
C ALA A 32 -16.25 3.30 4.73
N LYS A 33 -16.11 2.05 5.19
CA LYS A 33 -14.88 1.36 5.48
C LYS A 33 -13.88 1.68 4.38
N THR A 34 -13.13 2.76 4.56
CA THR A 34 -12.07 3.16 3.66
C THR A 34 -11.16 1.97 3.66
N THR A 35 -11.06 1.28 2.55
CA THR A 35 -10.05 0.25 2.36
C THR A 35 -8.75 0.97 2.67
N ASP A 36 -8.14 0.63 3.80
CA ASP A 36 -6.94 1.29 4.29
C ASP A 36 -5.82 0.90 3.34
N LEU A 37 -5.68 1.72 2.28
CA LEU A 37 -4.70 1.51 1.24
C LEU A 37 -3.32 1.77 1.84
N LEU A 38 -2.40 0.86 1.60
CA LEU A 38 -1.02 1.04 2.03
C LEU A 38 -0.35 2.10 1.16
N GLU A 39 0.33 3.03 1.80
CA GLU A 39 1.12 4.06 1.11
C GLU A 39 2.54 3.57 0.83
N PRO A 40 3.20 4.04 -0.24
CA PRO A 40 4.60 3.73 -0.52
C PRO A 40 5.54 4.36 0.50
N SER A 41 6.64 3.68 0.81
CA SER A 41 7.74 4.24 1.60
C SER A 41 8.56 5.21 0.76
N LEU A 42 9.06 6.29 1.38
CA LEU A 42 9.95 7.25 0.71
C LEU A 42 11.41 6.74 0.62
N ALA A 43 11.81 5.78 1.45
CA ALA A 43 13.17 5.25 1.49
C ALA A 43 13.23 3.89 0.77
N LEU A 44 13.45 3.91 -0.54
CA LEU A 44 13.53 2.71 -1.37
C LEU A 44 14.99 2.35 -1.68
N LYS A 45 15.32 1.06 -1.64
CA LYS A 45 16.63 0.56 -2.09
C LYS A 45 16.68 0.49 -3.63
N PHE A 46 15.60 0.03 -4.26
CA PHE A 46 15.36 0.16 -5.69
C PHE A 46 14.25 1.20 -5.86
N SER A 47 14.55 2.33 -6.51
CA SER A 47 13.62 3.47 -6.64
C SER A 47 12.33 3.14 -7.41
N ASP A 48 12.36 2.08 -8.18
CA ASP A 48 11.30 1.60 -9.06
C ASP A 48 10.61 0.32 -8.57
N VAL A 49 10.92 -0.11 -7.34
CA VAL A 49 10.21 -1.19 -6.65
C VAL A 49 9.66 -0.64 -5.34
N PRO A 50 8.39 -0.25 -5.31
CA PRO A 50 7.78 0.36 -4.15
C PRO A 50 7.72 -0.62 -2.97
N VAL A 51 7.78 -0.07 -1.76
CA VAL A 51 7.62 -0.81 -0.50
C VAL A 51 6.57 -0.09 0.33
N PRO A 52 5.60 -0.79 0.94
CA PRO A 52 4.58 -0.14 1.76
C PRO A 52 5.20 0.62 2.94
N ALA A 53 4.63 1.76 3.29
CA ALA A 53 5.03 2.53 4.46
C ALA A 53 4.96 1.68 5.74
N GLY A 54 5.88 1.91 6.67
CA GLY A 54 5.97 1.15 7.92
C GLY A 54 6.70 -0.19 7.82
N PHE A 55 7.07 -0.63 6.62
CA PHE A 55 7.96 -1.77 6.44
C PHE A 55 9.43 -1.36 6.54
N LYS A 56 10.22 -2.14 7.27
CA LYS A 56 11.65 -1.88 7.50
C LYS A 56 12.51 -2.94 6.85
N LEU A 57 13.55 -2.52 6.15
CA LEU A 57 14.54 -3.43 5.57
C LEU A 57 15.24 -4.23 6.67
N SER A 58 15.46 -5.52 6.42
CA SER A 58 16.29 -6.41 7.24
C SER A 58 17.67 -6.57 6.58
N PRO A 59 18.69 -5.76 6.93
CA PRO A 59 19.96 -5.76 6.21
C PRO A 59 20.69 -7.10 6.25
N LYS A 60 20.57 -7.83 7.35
CA LYS A 60 21.22 -9.15 7.53
C LYS A 60 20.69 -10.23 6.57
N ASP A 61 19.44 -10.08 6.13
CA ASP A 61 18.75 -11.03 5.27
C ASP A 61 18.62 -10.51 3.83
N SER A 62 19.31 -9.40 3.51
CA SER A 62 19.17 -8.69 2.24
C SER A 62 20.52 -8.50 1.58
N TYR A 63 20.52 -8.58 0.26
CA TYR A 63 21.66 -8.19 -0.56
C TYR A 63 21.20 -7.57 -1.85
N SER A 64 22.02 -6.72 -2.44
CA SER A 64 21.78 -6.16 -3.78
C SER A 64 23.10 -5.88 -4.45
N PHE A 65 23.12 -6.10 -5.74
CA PHE A 65 24.27 -5.85 -6.61
C PHE A 65 23.74 -5.13 -7.86
N GLU A 66 24.42 -4.08 -8.28
CA GLU A 66 24.07 -3.29 -9.44
C GLU A 66 25.32 -2.93 -10.22
N THR A 67 25.29 -3.20 -11.51
CA THR A 67 26.31 -2.79 -12.47
C THR A 67 25.66 -2.11 -13.66
N SER A 68 26.49 -1.65 -14.62
CA SER A 68 25.97 -1.11 -15.88
C SER A 68 25.10 -2.14 -16.61
N GLY A 69 23.77 -1.96 -16.53
CA GLY A 69 22.78 -2.77 -17.25
C GLY A 69 22.29 -4.04 -16.56
N VAL A 70 22.78 -4.37 -15.36
CA VAL A 70 22.30 -5.54 -14.60
C VAL A 70 22.08 -5.18 -13.13
N ARG A 71 20.87 -5.47 -12.65
CA ARG A 71 20.51 -5.34 -11.24
C ARG A 71 20.07 -6.70 -10.70
N VAL A 72 20.61 -7.09 -9.56
CA VAL A 72 20.22 -8.31 -8.85
C VAL A 72 20.09 -8.00 -7.37
N GLY A 73 19.08 -8.53 -6.73
CA GLY A 73 18.96 -8.39 -5.29
C GLY A 73 17.86 -9.23 -4.71
N VAL A 74 18.04 -9.54 -3.44
CA VAL A 74 16.99 -10.06 -2.57
C VAL A 74 16.91 -9.14 -1.37
N LEU A 75 15.79 -8.44 -1.24
CA LEU A 75 15.56 -7.48 -0.15
C LEU A 75 14.40 -7.98 0.70
N LYS A 76 14.63 -8.12 2.01
CA LYS A 76 13.59 -8.51 2.95
C LYS A 76 13.14 -7.35 3.80
N TYR A 77 11.86 -7.09 3.78
CA TYR A 77 11.23 -6.06 4.58
C TYR A 77 10.25 -6.70 5.58
N ARG A 78 10.18 -6.15 6.78
CA ARG A 78 9.26 -6.61 7.84
C ARG A 78 8.38 -5.46 8.30
N GLY A 79 7.08 -5.72 8.39
CA GLY A 79 6.10 -4.74 8.84
C GLY A 79 4.83 -5.41 9.37
N LYS A 80 3.87 -4.58 9.77
CA LYS A 80 2.54 -5.02 10.20
C LYS A 80 1.53 -4.56 9.16
N ALA A 81 0.86 -5.50 8.52
CA ALA A 81 -0.21 -5.22 7.57
C ALA A 81 -1.10 -6.46 7.40
N ASN A 82 -2.27 -6.27 6.80
CA ASN A 82 -3.03 -7.38 6.26
C ASN A 82 -2.35 -7.85 4.96
N PRO A 83 -2.06 -9.14 4.79
CA PRO A 83 -1.44 -9.67 3.58
C PRO A 83 -2.20 -9.33 2.29
N ASP A 84 -3.55 -9.27 2.34
CA ASP A 84 -4.36 -8.91 1.17
C ASP A 84 -4.17 -7.44 0.77
N GLN A 85 -4.01 -6.54 1.74
CA GLN A 85 -3.68 -5.14 1.48
C GLN A 85 -2.30 -5.00 0.83
N VAL A 86 -1.33 -5.84 1.22
CA VAL A 86 0.00 -5.85 0.59
C VAL A 86 -0.08 -6.33 -0.86
N ILE A 87 -0.90 -7.36 -1.16
CA ILE A 87 -1.15 -7.81 -2.53
C ILE A 87 -1.76 -6.69 -3.36
N SER A 88 -2.82 -6.03 -2.85
CA SER A 88 -3.47 -4.91 -3.54
C SER A 88 -2.50 -3.77 -3.79
N PHE A 89 -1.68 -3.41 -2.79
CA PHE A 89 -0.63 -2.41 -2.91
C PHE A 89 0.30 -2.70 -4.11
N TYR A 90 0.83 -3.91 -4.23
CA TYR A 90 1.73 -4.23 -5.34
C TYR A 90 1.01 -4.29 -6.69
N LYS A 91 -0.23 -4.78 -6.74
CA LYS A 91 -1.04 -4.76 -7.97
C LYS A 91 -1.28 -3.34 -8.50
N GLU A 92 -1.41 -2.36 -7.58
CA GLU A 92 -1.67 -0.96 -7.91
C GLU A 92 -0.38 -0.16 -8.17
N GLN A 93 0.66 -0.37 -7.36
CA GLN A 93 1.85 0.47 -7.42
C GLN A 93 2.86 0.04 -8.49
N MET A 94 3.07 -1.26 -8.69
CA MET A 94 4.10 -1.74 -9.63
C MET A 94 3.88 -1.27 -11.08
N PRO A 95 2.64 -1.20 -11.61
CA PRO A 95 2.40 -0.66 -12.94
C PRO A 95 2.82 0.80 -13.12
N MET A 96 2.81 1.62 -12.06
CA MET A 96 3.27 3.01 -12.10
C MET A 96 4.77 3.13 -12.42
N TYR A 97 5.51 2.05 -12.20
CA TYR A 97 6.95 1.93 -12.50
C TYR A 97 7.23 1.03 -13.71
N ASN A 98 6.23 0.85 -14.58
CA ASN A 98 6.29 0.04 -15.80
C ASN A 98 6.54 -1.45 -15.57
N TRP A 99 6.15 -1.99 -14.39
CA TRP A 99 6.17 -3.42 -14.13
C TRP A 99 4.84 -4.05 -14.56
N ASN A 100 4.91 -5.09 -15.39
CA ASN A 100 3.75 -5.87 -15.82
C ASN A 100 3.57 -7.08 -14.90
N LEU A 101 2.38 -7.23 -14.33
CA LEU A 101 2.03 -8.40 -13.52
C LEU A 101 1.82 -9.62 -14.44
N LEU A 102 2.57 -10.69 -14.23
CA LEU A 102 2.44 -11.95 -14.96
C LEU A 102 1.45 -12.91 -14.30
N ASN A 103 1.63 -13.13 -13.00
CA ASN A 103 0.76 -14.01 -12.23
C ASN A 103 0.79 -13.70 -10.74
N VAL A 104 -0.21 -14.22 -10.03
CA VAL A 104 -0.34 -14.15 -8.57
C VAL A 104 -0.66 -15.54 -8.04
N VAL A 105 0.04 -15.95 -6.98
CA VAL A 105 -0.28 -17.13 -6.18
C VAL A 105 -0.76 -16.65 -4.82
N GLU A 106 -1.99 -17.00 -4.42
CA GLU A 106 -2.63 -16.45 -3.22
C GLU A 106 -2.81 -17.47 -2.09
N TYR A 107 -2.39 -18.72 -2.27
CA TYR A 107 -2.50 -19.78 -1.27
C TYR A 107 -1.14 -20.13 -0.67
N GLY A 108 -1.09 -20.25 0.66
CA GLY A 108 0.14 -20.53 1.40
C GLY A 108 1.07 -19.33 1.43
N GLU A 109 2.27 -19.49 0.93
CA GLU A 109 3.17 -18.36 0.64
C GLU A 109 2.63 -17.62 -0.59
N ARG A 110 2.30 -16.34 -0.41
CA ARG A 110 1.73 -15.53 -1.48
C ARG A 110 2.83 -14.96 -2.34
N LEU A 111 2.65 -14.99 -3.65
CA LEU A 111 3.66 -14.57 -4.61
C LEU A 111 3.03 -13.77 -5.73
N LEU A 112 3.66 -12.63 -6.07
CA LEU A 112 3.37 -11.85 -7.27
C LEU A 112 4.62 -11.85 -8.14
N ASN A 113 4.47 -12.19 -9.40
CA ASN A 113 5.56 -12.19 -10.36
C ASN A 113 5.34 -11.07 -11.38
N PHE A 114 6.32 -10.19 -11.47
CA PHE A 114 6.32 -9.05 -12.39
C PHE A 114 7.47 -9.15 -13.38
N GLU A 115 7.27 -8.54 -14.54
CA GLU A 115 8.33 -8.38 -15.52
C GLU A 115 8.37 -6.96 -16.08
N ARG A 116 9.53 -6.53 -16.51
CA ARG A 116 9.75 -5.28 -17.21
C ARG A 116 10.98 -5.41 -18.10
N GLU A 117 10.83 -5.09 -19.40
CA GLU A 117 11.96 -5.19 -20.34
C GLU A 117 12.79 -6.49 -20.20
N ASN A 118 13.99 -6.37 -19.66
CA ASN A 118 14.92 -7.49 -19.46
C ASN A 118 15.02 -7.94 -17.99
N GLU A 119 14.12 -7.47 -17.13
CA GLU A 119 14.12 -7.77 -15.70
C GLU A 119 12.88 -8.54 -15.26
N THR A 120 13.03 -9.31 -14.22
CA THR A 120 11.93 -9.93 -13.47
C THR A 120 12.00 -9.52 -12.00
N CYS A 121 10.85 -9.29 -11.41
CA CYS A 121 10.71 -8.97 -9.98
C CYS A 121 9.66 -9.89 -9.35
N ILE A 122 10.10 -10.69 -8.39
CA ILE A 122 9.22 -11.58 -7.63
C ILE A 122 9.04 -11.00 -6.24
N ILE A 123 7.79 -10.76 -5.86
CA ILE A 123 7.40 -10.33 -4.51
C ILE A 123 6.80 -11.53 -3.81
N SER A 124 7.44 -12.02 -2.76
CA SER A 124 6.83 -13.05 -1.92
C SER A 124 6.46 -12.52 -0.53
N LEU A 125 5.34 -12.98 0.00
CA LEU A 125 4.76 -12.54 1.25
C LEU A 125 4.67 -13.73 2.20
N LEU A 126 5.35 -13.62 3.35
CA LEU A 126 5.27 -14.61 4.42
C LEU A 126 4.58 -13.98 5.64
N PRO A 127 3.27 -14.23 5.83
CA PRO A 127 2.56 -13.80 7.01
C PRO A 127 3.00 -14.58 8.25
N LYS A 128 3.19 -13.90 9.39
CA LYS A 128 3.43 -14.50 10.68
C LYS A 128 2.67 -13.74 11.78
N GLY A 129 1.49 -14.23 12.13
CA GLY A 129 0.58 -13.52 13.03
C GLY A 129 0.14 -12.16 12.43
N LYS A 130 0.41 -11.05 13.14
CA LYS A 130 0.12 -9.69 12.65
C LYS A 130 1.25 -9.09 11.80
N ALA A 131 2.39 -9.76 11.71
CA ALA A 131 3.54 -9.33 10.92
C ALA A 131 3.54 -9.98 9.55
N VAL A 132 4.06 -9.27 8.57
CA VAL A 132 4.31 -9.78 7.22
C VAL A 132 5.78 -9.53 6.89
N THR A 133 6.43 -10.55 6.36
CA THR A 133 7.74 -10.41 5.71
C THR A 133 7.50 -10.35 4.21
N ILE A 134 7.96 -9.27 3.59
CA ILE A 134 7.98 -9.08 2.14
C ILE A 134 9.39 -9.40 1.67
N THR A 135 9.53 -10.31 0.71
CA THR A 135 10.79 -10.54 0.02
C THR A 135 10.66 -10.07 -1.42
N VAL A 136 11.49 -9.11 -1.78
CA VAL A 136 11.64 -8.60 -3.15
C VAL A 136 12.84 -9.29 -3.77
N SER A 137 12.62 -10.07 -4.82
CA SER A 137 13.68 -10.72 -5.59
C SER A 137 13.72 -10.11 -6.99
N LEU A 138 14.80 -9.40 -7.30
CA LEU A 138 15.01 -8.72 -8.58
C LEU A 138 16.18 -9.36 -9.33
N GLY A 139 16.02 -9.55 -10.61
CA GLY A 139 17.09 -10.05 -11.47
C GLY A 139 16.77 -9.94 -12.96
N PRO A 140 17.73 -10.28 -13.83
CA PRO A 140 17.49 -10.30 -15.26
C PRO A 140 16.50 -11.41 -15.66
N LYS A 141 15.73 -11.19 -16.71
CA LYS A 141 14.92 -12.23 -17.32
C LYS A 141 15.80 -13.38 -17.81
N PRO A 142 15.39 -14.64 -17.60
CA PRO A 142 16.08 -15.78 -18.20
C PRO A 142 16.09 -15.61 -19.72
N GLN A 143 17.26 -15.54 -20.30
CA GLN A 143 17.41 -15.65 -21.76
C GLN A 143 17.21 -17.13 -22.12
N ILE A 144 16.01 -17.49 -22.59
CA ILE A 144 15.78 -18.82 -23.13
C ILE A 144 16.49 -18.87 -24.48
N PRO A 145 17.57 -19.64 -24.66
CA PRO A 145 18.17 -19.80 -25.95
C PRO A 145 17.09 -20.40 -26.87
N LEU A 146 16.74 -19.71 -27.95
CA LEU A 146 15.91 -20.28 -29.00
C LEU A 146 16.68 -21.49 -29.53
N LYS A 147 16.39 -22.68 -28.98
CA LYS A 147 16.91 -23.93 -29.51
C LYS A 147 16.40 -23.98 -30.94
N LYS A 148 17.32 -23.83 -31.93
CA LYS A 148 16.99 -24.03 -33.33
C LYS A 148 16.25 -25.36 -33.40
N LEU A 149 14.96 -25.33 -33.72
CA LEU A 149 14.18 -26.52 -34.03
C LEU A 149 14.97 -27.23 -35.11
N LYS A 150 15.52 -28.39 -34.75
CA LYS A 150 16.14 -29.26 -35.75
C LYS A 150 15.08 -29.50 -36.84
N GLN A 151 15.38 -29.10 -38.07
CA GLN A 151 14.53 -29.39 -39.20
C GLN A 151 14.28 -30.92 -39.21
N PRO A 152 13.05 -31.36 -39.50
CA PRO A 152 12.77 -32.78 -39.62
C PRO A 152 13.66 -33.35 -40.70
N ILE A 153 14.37 -34.43 -40.39
CA ILE A 153 15.18 -35.21 -41.29
C ILE A 153 14.20 -35.76 -42.34
N LYS A 154 14.41 -35.44 -43.62
CA LYS A 154 13.69 -35.99 -44.75
C LYS A 154 13.97 -37.50 -44.87
#